data_064e5b45ad1e9ea99aa21221ea065b9d
#
_entry.id   064e5b45ad1e9ea99aa21221ea065b9d
#
_cell.length_a   1.000
_cell.length_b   1.000
_cell.length_c   1.000
_cell.angle_alpha   90.00
_cell.angle_beta   90.00
_cell.angle_gamma   90.00
#
_symmetry.space_group_name_H-M   'P 1'
#
loop_
_entity.id
_entity.type
_entity.pdbx_description
1 polymer ?
#
loop_
_entity_poly.entity_id
_entity_poly.type
_entity_poly.pdbx_seq_one_letter_code
_entity_poly.pdbx_strand_id
1 'polypeptide(L)'
;MSADVDIDFADRKQILELVKHIPARQENNGEVRRHNSGVFVTDIPLDPIHECSSINYREAETRGYFKIDFLNQSVYELVKDQAHYDCMLAKEPNWNLLLDAPFCERVVHIGNYTDLVKEMRPDSIPRMAAFIAIIRPGKAHLQRQPWETVFASVWDGDDSKGFVFKKSHSISYARLVALHINLLEEQQ
;
A
#
# COMPACT_ATOMS: atom_id res chain seq x y z
N MET A 1 18.70 -3.58 -8.44
CA MET A 1 17.29 -3.17 -8.35
C MET A 1 16.64 -4.10 -7.34
N SER A 2 16.15 -3.57 -6.23
CA SER A 2 15.38 -4.34 -5.25
C SER A 2 14.07 -4.77 -5.90
N ALA A 3 13.81 -6.07 -5.99
CA ALA A 3 12.53 -6.58 -6.39
C ALA A 3 11.61 -6.53 -5.16
N ASP A 4 10.75 -5.54 -5.11
CA ASP A 4 9.78 -5.32 -4.04
C ASP A 4 8.45 -5.88 -4.54
N VAL A 5 8.04 -7.03 -4.01
CA VAL A 5 6.80 -7.70 -4.40
C VAL A 5 5.85 -7.68 -3.21
N ASP A 6 4.76 -6.93 -3.40
CA ASP A 6 3.66 -6.87 -2.46
C ASP A 6 2.50 -7.71 -2.99
N ILE A 7 1.92 -8.54 -2.15
CA ILE A 7 0.72 -9.31 -2.45
C ILE A 7 -0.32 -9.02 -1.38
N ASP A 8 -1.46 -8.49 -1.82
CA ASP A 8 -2.56 -8.13 -0.95
C ASP A 8 -3.48 -9.33 -0.69
N PHE A 9 -3.92 -9.47 0.56
CA PHE A 9 -4.91 -10.46 0.99
C PHE A 9 -5.96 -9.79 1.88
N ALA A 10 -7.17 -10.30 1.88
CA ALA A 10 -8.19 -9.92 2.88
C ALA A 10 -7.66 -10.23 4.28
N ASP A 11 -7.22 -11.46 4.52
CA ASP A 11 -6.48 -11.88 5.72
C ASP A 11 -5.24 -12.69 5.32
N ARG A 12 -4.06 -12.11 5.52
CA ARG A 12 -2.77 -12.76 5.23
C ARG A 12 -2.51 -14.02 6.08
N LYS A 13 -3.17 -14.20 7.22
CA LYS A 13 -2.98 -15.38 8.07
C LYS A 13 -3.36 -16.65 7.33
N GLN A 14 -4.45 -16.61 6.55
CA GLN A 14 -4.92 -17.76 5.80
C GLN A 14 -3.87 -18.30 4.83
N ILE A 15 -3.21 -17.42 4.07
CA ILE A 15 -2.17 -17.85 3.13
C ILE A 15 -0.89 -18.28 3.86
N LEU A 16 -0.55 -17.65 4.99
CA LEU A 16 0.63 -18.04 5.78
C LEU A 16 0.49 -19.40 6.42
N GLU A 17 -0.72 -19.91 6.68
CA GLU A 17 -0.97 -21.27 7.14
C GLU A 17 -0.77 -22.31 6.03
N LEU A 18 -0.97 -21.91 4.76
CA LEU A 18 -0.86 -22.81 3.61
C LEU A 18 0.54 -22.87 2.99
N VAL A 19 1.34 -21.82 3.18
CA VAL A 19 2.66 -21.66 2.54
C VAL A 19 3.76 -21.80 3.58
N LYS A 20 4.71 -22.74 3.34
CA LYS A 20 5.95 -22.81 4.13
C LYS A 20 6.70 -21.48 3.96
N HIS A 21 6.94 -20.79 5.05
CA HIS A 21 7.59 -19.49 5.04
C HIS A 21 8.46 -19.27 6.28
N ILE A 22 9.40 -18.35 6.17
CA ILE A 22 10.21 -17.85 7.28
C ILE A 22 9.99 -16.32 7.33
N PRO A 23 9.52 -15.76 8.47
CA PRO A 23 9.39 -14.30 8.63
C PRO A 23 10.72 -13.61 8.41
N ALA A 24 10.71 -12.48 7.70
CA ALA A 24 11.91 -11.69 7.49
C ALA A 24 12.33 -11.01 8.80
N ARG A 25 13.65 -10.92 9.02
CA ARG A 25 14.25 -10.21 10.16
C ARG A 25 14.38 -8.73 9.84
N GLN A 26 13.94 -7.89 10.76
CA GLN A 26 14.20 -6.46 10.79
C GLN A 26 14.97 -6.10 12.06
N GLU A 27 15.93 -5.18 11.93
CA GLU A 27 16.69 -4.65 13.06
C GLU A 27 16.51 -3.14 13.14
N ASN A 28 16.09 -2.66 14.32
CA ASN A 28 15.99 -1.25 14.65
C ASN A 28 16.75 -0.98 15.94
N ASN A 29 17.76 -0.12 15.89
CA ASN A 29 18.56 0.27 17.06
C ASN A 29 19.12 -0.92 17.85
N GLY A 30 19.53 -2.01 17.17
CA GLY A 30 20.04 -3.24 17.76
C GLY A 30 18.97 -4.20 18.30
N GLU A 31 17.71 -3.85 18.21
CA GLU A 31 16.60 -4.73 18.56
C GLU A 31 16.15 -5.55 17.33
N VAL A 32 16.10 -6.87 17.51
CA VAL A 32 15.62 -7.80 16.49
C VAL A 32 14.11 -7.94 16.57
N ARG A 33 13.46 -7.79 15.43
CA ARG A 33 12.00 -7.98 15.28
C ARG A 33 11.69 -8.75 14.01
N ARG A 34 10.55 -9.44 13.99
CA ARG A 34 9.95 -9.94 12.74
C ARG A 34 9.49 -8.75 11.92
N HIS A 35 9.73 -8.80 10.60
CA HIS A 35 9.17 -7.81 9.67
C HIS A 35 7.63 -7.94 9.65
N ASN A 36 6.92 -6.81 9.60
CA ASN A 36 5.47 -6.80 9.74
C ASN A 36 4.74 -7.57 8.64
N SER A 37 5.26 -7.55 7.41
CA SER A 37 4.64 -8.13 6.21
C SER A 37 5.54 -9.12 5.49
N GLY A 38 6.86 -8.93 5.58
CA GLY A 38 7.85 -9.65 4.79
C GLY A 38 8.08 -11.08 5.24
N VAL A 39 8.08 -11.98 4.27
CA VAL A 39 8.42 -13.38 4.46
C VAL A 39 9.33 -13.88 3.34
N PHE A 40 10.07 -14.94 3.61
CA PHE A 40 10.80 -15.72 2.62
C PHE A 40 10.07 -17.06 2.42
N VAL A 41 9.75 -17.39 1.19
CA VAL A 41 9.17 -18.69 0.80
C VAL A 41 10.24 -19.67 0.30
N THR A 42 11.49 -19.20 0.18
CA THR A 42 12.67 -20.00 -0.08
C THR A 42 13.39 -20.34 1.21
N ASP A 43 14.18 -21.42 1.22
CA ASP A 43 14.96 -21.79 2.40
C ASP A 43 16.02 -20.71 2.69
N ILE A 44 15.92 -20.11 3.86
CA ILE A 44 16.85 -19.14 4.43
C ILE A 44 17.18 -19.60 5.86
N PRO A 45 18.41 -19.36 6.37
CA PRO A 45 18.73 -19.72 7.74
C PRO A 45 17.79 -19.08 8.76
N LEU A 46 17.27 -19.91 9.68
CA LEU A 46 16.31 -19.51 10.72
C LEU A 46 17.04 -19.17 12.03
N ASP A 47 16.65 -18.08 12.67
CA ASP A 47 16.95 -17.79 14.07
C ASP A 47 15.83 -18.38 14.95
N PRO A 48 16.12 -19.44 15.72
CA PRO A 48 15.08 -20.11 16.51
C PRO A 48 14.62 -19.29 17.72
N ILE A 49 15.40 -18.29 18.16
CA ILE A 49 15.06 -17.47 19.32
C ILE A 49 14.00 -16.43 18.92
N HIS A 50 14.19 -15.77 17.77
CA HIS A 50 13.27 -14.73 17.28
C HIS A 50 12.27 -15.28 16.27
N GLU A 51 12.37 -16.57 15.90
CA GLU A 51 11.52 -17.25 14.91
C GLU A 51 11.37 -16.46 13.59
N CYS A 52 12.50 -15.94 13.09
CA CYS A 52 12.61 -15.22 11.83
C CYS A 52 13.93 -15.59 11.14
N SER A 53 14.20 -15.02 9.95
CA SER A 53 15.49 -15.27 9.29
C SER A 53 16.64 -14.82 10.18
N SER A 54 17.75 -15.58 10.19
CA SER A 54 18.97 -15.21 10.94
C SER A 54 19.70 -14.02 10.31
N ILE A 55 19.35 -13.69 9.07
CA ILE A 55 19.95 -12.61 8.28
C ILE A 55 18.93 -11.47 8.20
N ASN A 56 19.37 -10.22 8.43
CA ASN A 56 18.53 -9.03 8.22
C ASN A 56 18.02 -8.97 6.77
N TYR A 57 16.77 -8.55 6.56
CA TYR A 57 16.14 -8.60 5.23
C TYR A 57 16.91 -7.83 4.15
N ARG A 58 17.57 -6.71 4.50
CA ARG A 58 18.39 -5.92 3.56
C ARG A 58 19.64 -6.67 3.13
N GLU A 59 20.30 -7.35 4.07
CA GLU A 59 21.46 -8.18 3.79
C GLU A 59 21.06 -9.45 3.02
N ALA A 60 19.93 -10.07 3.37
CA ALA A 60 19.38 -11.21 2.66
C ALA A 60 19.16 -10.90 1.18
N GLU A 61 18.63 -9.71 0.87
CA GLU A 61 18.44 -9.23 -0.50
C GLU A 61 19.78 -9.12 -1.26
N THR A 62 20.83 -8.59 -0.64
CA THR A 62 22.16 -8.53 -1.27
C THR A 62 22.76 -9.89 -1.55
N ARG A 63 22.33 -10.93 -0.81
CA ARG A 63 22.72 -12.33 -1.00
C ARG A 63 21.82 -13.08 -1.98
N GLY A 64 20.86 -12.40 -2.62
CA GLY A 64 19.97 -12.97 -3.63
C GLY A 64 18.72 -13.66 -3.07
N TYR A 65 18.44 -13.53 -1.78
CA TYR A 65 17.15 -13.99 -1.23
C TYR A 65 16.04 -13.01 -1.63
N PHE A 66 14.89 -13.56 -1.94
CA PHE A 66 13.73 -12.80 -2.39
C PHE A 66 12.68 -12.74 -1.28
N LYS A 67 12.44 -11.52 -0.76
CA LYS A 67 11.40 -11.22 0.22
C LYS A 67 10.09 -10.88 -0.49
N ILE A 68 9.00 -11.45 0.00
CA ILE A 68 7.63 -11.10 -0.42
C ILE A 68 6.92 -10.44 0.76
N ASP A 69 6.28 -9.31 0.52
CA ASP A 69 5.43 -8.67 1.50
C ASP A 69 3.97 -9.11 1.32
N PHE A 70 3.43 -9.84 2.31
CA PHE A 70 2.02 -10.20 2.37
C PHE A 70 1.28 -9.16 3.21
N LEU A 71 0.40 -8.40 2.57
CA LEU A 71 -0.30 -7.28 3.16
C LEU A 71 -1.75 -7.63 3.47
N ASN A 72 -2.24 -7.17 4.64
CA ASN A 72 -3.67 -7.21 4.94
C ASN A 72 -4.36 -6.01 4.30
N GLN A 73 -5.38 -6.28 3.48
CA GLN A 73 -6.21 -5.28 2.85
C GLN A 73 -7.69 -5.67 3.03
N SER A 74 -8.30 -5.19 4.11
CA SER A 74 -9.68 -5.50 4.48
C SER A 74 -10.72 -5.12 3.41
N VAL A 75 -10.35 -4.28 2.45
CA VAL A 75 -11.19 -3.96 1.28
C VAL A 75 -11.64 -5.23 0.55
N TYR A 76 -10.78 -6.25 0.49
CA TYR A 76 -11.10 -7.51 -0.19
C TYR A 76 -12.11 -8.38 0.55
N GLU A 77 -12.41 -8.11 1.83
CA GLU A 77 -13.50 -8.77 2.57
C GLU A 77 -14.88 -8.42 1.99
N LEU A 78 -14.99 -7.28 1.29
CA LEU A 78 -16.21 -6.84 0.62
C LEU A 78 -16.43 -7.50 -0.73
N VAL A 79 -15.43 -8.20 -1.24
CA VAL A 79 -15.48 -8.89 -2.55
C VAL A 79 -16.16 -10.25 -2.36
N LYS A 80 -17.20 -10.51 -3.15
CA LYS A 80 -17.99 -11.76 -3.07
C LYS A 80 -17.30 -12.93 -3.77
N ASP A 81 -16.80 -12.69 -4.98
CA ASP A 81 -16.11 -13.66 -5.83
C ASP A 81 -15.28 -12.96 -6.92
N GLN A 82 -14.63 -13.72 -7.78
CA GLN A 82 -13.80 -13.19 -8.86
C GLN A 82 -14.58 -12.35 -9.87
N ALA A 83 -15.79 -12.77 -10.23
CA ALA A 83 -16.63 -12.05 -11.21
C ALA A 83 -17.05 -10.69 -10.63
N HIS A 84 -17.40 -10.65 -9.33
CA HIS A 84 -17.69 -9.41 -8.62
C HIS A 84 -16.48 -8.49 -8.57
N TYR A 85 -15.30 -9.04 -8.24
CA TYR A 85 -14.04 -8.28 -8.24
C TYR A 85 -13.77 -7.63 -9.60
N ASP A 86 -13.85 -8.43 -10.68
CA ASP A 86 -13.58 -7.95 -12.04
C ASP A 86 -14.58 -6.86 -12.47
N CYS A 87 -15.85 -7.01 -12.11
CA CYS A 87 -16.88 -6.02 -12.34
C CYS A 87 -16.59 -4.70 -11.60
N MET A 88 -16.30 -4.78 -10.30
CA MET A 88 -16.02 -3.60 -9.47
C MET A 88 -14.73 -2.91 -9.88
N LEU A 89 -13.71 -3.66 -10.31
CA LEU A 89 -12.44 -3.11 -10.79
C LEU A 89 -12.57 -2.41 -12.15
N ALA A 90 -13.47 -2.89 -13.01
CA ALA A 90 -13.73 -2.31 -14.34
C ALA A 90 -14.63 -1.08 -14.29
N LYS A 91 -15.42 -0.92 -13.22
CA LYS A 91 -16.34 0.21 -13.05
C LYS A 91 -15.54 1.50 -12.77
N GLU A 92 -15.85 2.58 -13.53
CA GLU A 92 -15.32 3.90 -13.19
C GLU A 92 -15.94 4.39 -11.87
N PRO A 93 -15.14 4.76 -10.86
CA PRO A 93 -15.67 5.15 -9.57
C PRO A 93 -16.34 6.53 -9.60
N ASN A 94 -17.39 6.70 -8.83
CA ASN A 94 -17.99 7.99 -8.59
C ASN A 94 -17.15 8.82 -7.59
N TRP A 95 -16.14 9.50 -8.09
CA TRP A 95 -15.22 10.31 -7.29
C TRP A 95 -15.92 11.41 -6.46
N ASN A 96 -17.12 11.83 -6.84
CA ASN A 96 -17.87 12.84 -6.10
C ASN A 96 -18.32 12.35 -4.72
N LEU A 97 -18.43 11.04 -4.50
CA LEU A 97 -18.74 10.48 -3.19
C LEU A 97 -17.68 10.83 -2.14
N LEU A 98 -16.45 11.09 -2.56
CA LEU A 98 -15.37 11.50 -1.66
C LEU A 98 -15.58 12.90 -1.07
N LEU A 99 -16.50 13.70 -1.60
CA LEU A 99 -16.86 15.01 -1.07
C LEU A 99 -17.80 14.92 0.15
N ASP A 100 -18.44 13.76 0.33
CA ASP A 100 -19.17 13.43 1.55
C ASP A 100 -18.21 12.92 2.62
N ALA A 101 -18.09 13.62 3.76
CA ALA A 101 -17.11 13.27 4.78
C ALA A 101 -17.33 11.87 5.37
N PRO A 102 -18.56 11.48 5.79
CA PRO A 102 -18.82 10.14 6.30
C PRO A 102 -18.49 9.02 5.31
N PHE A 103 -18.67 9.25 4.01
CA PHE A 103 -18.26 8.30 2.99
C PHE A 103 -16.73 8.24 2.87
N CYS A 104 -16.08 9.40 2.73
CA CYS A 104 -14.64 9.50 2.55
C CYS A 104 -13.86 8.88 3.71
N GLU A 105 -14.30 9.06 4.95
CA GLU A 105 -13.70 8.50 6.17
C GLU A 105 -13.61 6.96 6.15
N ARG A 106 -14.52 6.31 5.44
CA ARG A 106 -14.52 4.85 5.28
C ARG A 106 -13.52 4.37 4.22
N VAL A 107 -13.07 5.25 3.32
CA VAL A 107 -12.24 4.85 2.18
C VAL A 107 -10.80 4.62 2.62
N VAL A 108 -10.28 3.46 2.27
CA VAL A 108 -8.90 3.04 2.58
C VAL A 108 -7.88 4.08 2.12
N HIS A 109 -6.78 4.23 2.87
CA HIS A 109 -5.64 5.12 2.65
C HIS A 109 -5.92 6.62 2.74
N ILE A 110 -7.12 7.10 2.50
CA ILE A 110 -7.46 8.53 2.42
C ILE A 110 -8.44 9.00 3.50
N GLY A 111 -9.06 8.09 4.25
CA GLY A 111 -10.10 8.43 5.23
C GLY A 111 -9.71 9.46 6.30
N ASN A 112 -8.43 9.54 6.66
CA ASN A 112 -7.91 10.53 7.60
C ASN A 112 -7.62 11.91 6.98
N TYR A 113 -7.90 12.09 5.68
CA TYR A 113 -7.54 13.29 4.91
C TYR A 113 -8.75 13.94 4.22
N THR A 114 -9.95 13.80 4.78
CA THR A 114 -11.21 14.23 4.18
C THR A 114 -11.21 15.71 3.76
N ASP A 115 -10.65 16.60 4.58
CA ASP A 115 -10.56 18.02 4.25
C ASP A 115 -9.65 18.28 3.05
N LEU A 116 -8.51 17.61 3.00
CA LEU A 116 -7.58 17.73 1.88
C LEU A 116 -8.16 17.12 0.60
N VAL A 117 -8.90 16.00 0.71
CA VAL A 117 -9.63 15.39 -0.42
C VAL A 117 -10.68 16.36 -0.97
N LYS A 118 -11.47 17.02 -0.11
CA LYS A 118 -12.47 18.03 -0.52
C LYS A 118 -11.84 19.22 -1.23
N GLU A 119 -10.67 19.66 -0.78
CA GLU A 119 -9.97 20.80 -1.35
C GLU A 119 -9.33 20.46 -2.70
N MET A 120 -8.59 19.35 -2.76
CA MET A 120 -7.81 18.98 -3.95
C MET A 120 -8.62 18.22 -5.01
N ARG A 121 -9.72 17.55 -4.62
CA ARG A 121 -10.62 16.81 -5.51
C ARG A 121 -9.88 15.86 -6.46
N PRO A 122 -9.25 14.80 -5.96
CA PRO A 122 -8.64 13.78 -6.81
C PRO A 122 -9.75 12.96 -7.49
N ASP A 123 -9.98 13.20 -8.78
CA ASP A 123 -11.10 12.70 -9.59
C ASP A 123 -10.68 11.69 -10.66
N SER A 124 -9.52 11.11 -10.52
CA SER A 124 -8.98 10.13 -11.46
C SER A 124 -7.86 9.32 -10.82
N ILE A 125 -7.56 8.14 -11.38
CA ILE A 125 -6.45 7.30 -10.89
C ILE A 125 -5.12 8.07 -10.84
N PRO A 126 -4.70 8.85 -11.87
CA PRO A 126 -3.46 9.62 -11.78
C PRO A 126 -3.46 10.65 -10.65
N ARG A 127 -4.56 11.42 -10.48
CA ARG A 127 -4.68 12.40 -9.39
C ARG A 127 -4.73 11.73 -8.03
N MET A 128 -5.46 10.62 -7.89
CA MET A 128 -5.51 9.85 -6.65
C MET A 128 -4.13 9.27 -6.30
N ALA A 129 -3.37 8.74 -7.28
CA ALA A 129 -2.00 8.27 -7.05
C ALA A 129 -1.08 9.41 -6.58
N ALA A 130 -1.15 10.57 -7.21
CA ALA A 130 -0.40 11.74 -6.78
C ALA A 130 -0.84 12.22 -5.38
N PHE A 131 -2.14 12.19 -5.08
CA PHE A 131 -2.70 12.51 -3.75
C PHE A 131 -2.12 11.58 -2.67
N ILE A 132 -2.12 10.26 -2.91
CA ILE A 132 -1.55 9.28 -1.98
C ILE A 132 -0.06 9.53 -1.74
N ALA A 133 0.68 9.99 -2.73
CA ALA A 133 2.09 10.34 -2.56
C ALA A 133 2.29 11.61 -1.71
N ILE A 134 1.47 12.66 -1.91
CA ILE A 134 1.64 13.94 -1.19
C ILE A 134 1.13 13.92 0.24
N ILE A 135 0.30 12.96 0.63
CA ILE A 135 -0.04 12.76 2.06
C ILE A 135 1.08 12.08 2.84
N ARG A 136 2.16 11.67 2.19
CA ARG A 136 3.36 11.13 2.84
C ARG A 136 4.35 12.25 3.20
N PRO A 137 5.14 12.10 4.31
CA PRO A 137 6.00 13.17 4.81
C PRO A 137 6.94 13.76 3.77
N GLY A 138 7.55 12.92 2.90
CA GLY A 138 8.53 13.37 1.90
C GLY A 138 7.98 14.31 0.82
N LYS A 139 6.65 14.34 0.61
CA LYS A 139 5.99 15.17 -0.40
C LYS A 139 4.89 16.07 0.16
N ALA A 140 4.79 16.20 1.49
CA ALA A 140 3.74 16.98 2.15
C ALA A 140 3.75 18.48 1.77
N HIS A 141 4.88 19.01 1.33
CA HIS A 141 5.01 20.39 0.83
C HIS A 141 4.22 20.67 -0.46
N LEU A 142 3.79 19.60 -1.18
CA LEU A 142 2.95 19.70 -2.38
C LEU A 142 1.45 19.69 -2.08
N GLN A 143 1.04 19.48 -0.84
CA GLN A 143 -0.37 19.57 -0.45
C GLN A 143 -0.91 20.97 -0.74
N ARG A 144 -2.16 21.03 -1.19
CA ARG A 144 -2.86 22.28 -1.56
C ARG A 144 -2.25 23.05 -2.74
N GLN A 145 -1.28 22.46 -3.46
CA GLN A 145 -0.76 23.05 -4.68
C GLN A 145 -1.64 22.69 -5.89
N PRO A 146 -1.66 23.50 -6.95
CA PRO A 146 -2.31 23.16 -8.22
C PRO A 146 -1.77 21.82 -8.77
N TRP A 147 -2.63 21.05 -9.44
CA TRP A 147 -2.26 19.74 -9.97
C TRP A 147 -1.07 19.78 -10.91
N GLU A 148 -0.91 20.84 -11.71
CA GLU A 148 0.27 21.03 -12.58
C GLU A 148 1.56 21.05 -11.77
N THR A 149 1.57 21.77 -10.65
CA THR A 149 2.73 21.84 -9.74
C THR A 149 2.99 20.49 -9.07
N VAL A 150 1.92 19.81 -8.64
CA VAL A 150 2.03 18.47 -8.03
C VAL A 150 2.66 17.50 -9.03
N PHE A 151 2.12 17.40 -10.26
CA PHE A 151 2.61 16.45 -11.26
C PHE A 151 4.03 16.75 -11.73
N ALA A 152 4.46 18.01 -11.69
CA ALA A 152 5.82 18.39 -12.08
C ALA A 152 6.91 17.82 -11.16
N SER A 153 6.58 17.51 -9.87
CA SER A 153 7.61 17.16 -8.89
C SER A 153 7.26 16.03 -7.92
N VAL A 154 6.03 15.51 -7.95
CA VAL A 154 5.60 14.47 -7.00
C VAL A 154 6.43 13.18 -7.13
N TRP A 155 6.89 12.87 -8.35
CA TRP A 155 7.66 11.67 -8.65
C TRP A 155 9.18 11.86 -8.68
N ASP A 156 9.65 13.08 -8.44
CA ASP A 156 11.10 13.34 -8.38
C ASP A 156 11.68 12.68 -7.14
N GLY A 157 12.67 11.81 -7.34
CA GLY A 157 13.34 11.12 -6.25
C GLY A 157 14.36 12.05 -5.58
N ASP A 158 14.08 12.50 -4.38
CA ASP A 158 15.09 13.00 -3.45
C ASP A 158 14.92 12.27 -2.13
N ASP A 159 15.57 11.11 -2.02
CA ASP A 159 15.55 10.28 -0.82
C ASP A 159 16.19 10.99 0.40
N SER A 160 16.88 12.13 0.19
CA SER A 160 17.52 12.91 1.25
C SER A 160 16.52 13.64 2.16
N LYS A 161 15.28 13.83 1.71
CA LYS A 161 14.21 14.57 2.43
C LYS A 161 13.17 13.67 3.12
N GLY A 162 13.43 12.38 3.20
CA GLY A 162 12.55 11.42 3.85
C GLY A 162 11.96 10.39 2.88
N PHE A 163 11.07 9.54 3.40
CA PHE A 163 10.48 8.45 2.63
C PHE A 163 9.64 8.98 1.44
N VAL A 164 10.10 8.68 0.23
CA VAL A 164 9.38 8.94 -1.02
C VAL A 164 8.58 7.70 -1.40
N PHE A 165 7.28 7.86 -1.55
CA PHE A 165 6.40 6.77 -1.94
C PHE A 165 6.56 6.46 -3.43
N LYS A 166 6.90 5.21 -3.78
CA LYS A 166 7.17 4.83 -5.17
C LYS A 166 5.92 5.01 -6.04
N LYS A 167 6.08 5.54 -7.26
CA LYS A 167 4.97 5.76 -8.21
C LYS A 167 4.16 4.49 -8.48
N SER A 168 4.81 3.33 -8.61
CA SER A 168 4.14 2.04 -8.81
C SER A 168 3.20 1.69 -7.66
N HIS A 169 3.67 1.83 -6.41
CA HIS A 169 2.83 1.62 -5.22
C HIS A 169 1.68 2.61 -5.14
N SER A 170 1.94 3.90 -5.45
CA SER A 170 0.88 4.92 -5.47
C SER A 170 -0.24 4.59 -6.46
N ILE A 171 0.11 4.07 -7.65
CA ILE A 171 -0.87 3.67 -8.66
C ILE A 171 -1.68 2.45 -8.17
N SER A 172 -1.03 1.46 -7.57
CA SER A 172 -1.71 0.28 -7.01
C SER A 172 -2.70 0.69 -5.91
N TYR A 173 -2.28 1.54 -4.99
CA TYR A 173 -3.17 2.04 -3.94
C TYR A 173 -4.29 2.94 -4.47
N ALA A 174 -4.05 3.73 -5.53
CA ALA A 174 -5.12 4.50 -6.16
C ALA A 174 -6.20 3.60 -6.80
N ARG A 175 -5.79 2.47 -7.39
CA ARG A 175 -6.73 1.45 -7.88
C ARG A 175 -7.50 0.77 -6.76
N LEU A 176 -6.84 0.50 -5.61
CA LEU A 176 -7.50 -0.04 -4.42
C LEU A 176 -8.52 0.94 -3.85
N VAL A 177 -8.21 2.25 -3.84
CA VAL A 177 -9.17 3.30 -3.46
C VAL A 177 -10.37 3.31 -4.41
N ALA A 178 -10.14 3.24 -5.73
CA ALA A 178 -11.20 3.19 -6.73
C ALA A 178 -12.11 1.97 -6.54
N LEU A 179 -11.51 0.79 -6.33
CA LEU A 179 -12.24 -0.44 -6.01
C LEU A 179 -13.08 -0.27 -4.73
N HIS A 180 -12.50 0.31 -3.68
CA HIS A 180 -13.19 0.50 -2.41
C HIS A 180 -14.37 1.46 -2.53
N ILE A 181 -14.25 2.56 -3.31
CA ILE A 181 -15.37 3.45 -3.62
C ILE A 181 -16.52 2.67 -4.24
N ASN A 182 -16.24 1.85 -5.25
CA ASN A 182 -17.27 1.07 -5.96
C ASN A 182 -17.94 0.03 -5.04
N LEU A 183 -17.17 -0.64 -4.19
CA LEU A 183 -17.68 -1.61 -3.21
C LEU A 183 -18.53 -0.93 -2.13
N LEU A 184 -18.14 0.25 -1.65
CA LEU A 184 -18.91 1.01 -0.67
C LEU A 184 -20.18 1.62 -1.27
N GLU A 185 -20.16 2.05 -2.52
CA GLU A 185 -21.33 2.54 -3.25
C GLU A 185 -22.38 1.43 -3.46
N GLU A 186 -21.95 0.19 -3.73
CA GLU A 186 -22.86 -0.96 -3.86
C GLU A 186 -23.62 -1.28 -2.56
N GLN A 187 -23.08 -0.88 -1.39
CA GLN A 187 -23.68 -1.14 -0.07
C GLN A 187 -24.67 -0.05 0.38
N GLN A 188 -24.81 1.04 -0.37
CA GLN A 188 -25.76 2.12 -0.08
C GLN A 188 -27.16 1.80 -0.60
#